data_d8c6f6394f40a59b3eba0b81a6f7d211
#
_entry.id   d8c6f6394f40a59b3eba0b81a6f7d211
#
_cell.length_a   1.000
_cell.length_b   1.000
_cell.length_c   1.000
_cell.angle_alpha   90.00
_cell.angle_beta   90.00
_cell.angle_gamma   90.00
#
_symmetry.space_group_name_H-M   'P 1'
#
loop_
_entity.id
_entity.type
_entity.pdbx_description
1 polymer ?
#
loop_
_entity_poly.entity_id
_entity_poly.type
_entity_poly.pdbx_seq_one_letter_code
_entity_poly.pdbx_strand_id
1 'polypeptide(L)'
;MKHLKTYQLFESRTGLTADQEAFLNKYTKGTWTLNPATGLVDVKGGFRCSAEGLEDFVGVKFGKVSGGFYCDRNYLTSLEGAPQEVGGDFNCRSNELTSLAGAPQKVVGDFECDNNDLRSLTGAPQEVGEGFYCSGNYLTSLEGAPQEVGGKFDCSSNNLTSLEGAPQEVGVDFKCDAFELEKGEWNPKGWLKVLQEGSPEAQKLISIIFSAEELNKEIAKDPAGMIMKLKGVWNDENFKETRSKLVWPKGYEGEADLVGGLNSIGF
;
A
#
# COMPACT_ATOMS: atom_id res chain seq x y z
N MET A 1 49.66 -28.08 32.43
CA MET A 1 49.10 -26.73 32.51
C MET A 1 48.41 -26.44 31.21
N LYS A 2 47.06 -26.47 31.19
CA LYS A 2 46.27 -26.15 30.00
C LYS A 2 46.12 -24.64 29.94
N HIS A 3 46.62 -24.01 28.87
CA HIS A 3 46.37 -22.61 28.59
C HIS A 3 44.91 -22.44 28.23
N LEU A 4 44.11 -21.94 29.14
CA LEU A 4 42.82 -21.32 28.86
C LEU A 4 43.11 -20.04 28.07
N LYS A 5 42.83 -20.06 26.75
CA LYS A 5 42.75 -18.84 25.98
C LYS A 5 41.49 -18.12 26.45
N THR A 6 41.66 -17.07 27.23
CA THR A 6 40.61 -16.12 27.55
C THR A 6 40.25 -15.43 26.24
N TYR A 7 39.12 -15.78 25.62
CA TYR A 7 38.53 -14.94 24.62
C TYR A 7 38.01 -13.70 25.36
N GLN A 8 38.80 -12.60 25.32
CA GLN A 8 38.24 -11.30 25.61
C GLN A 8 37.17 -11.04 24.53
N LEU A 9 35.91 -11.12 24.91
CA LEU A 9 34.86 -10.45 24.20
C LEU A 9 35.24 -8.97 24.12
N PHE A 10 35.67 -8.54 22.94
CA PHE A 10 35.78 -7.13 22.64
C PHE A 10 34.34 -6.62 22.63
N GLU A 11 33.84 -6.17 23.76
CA GLU A 11 32.66 -5.31 23.78
C GLU A 11 33.04 -4.09 22.95
N SER A 12 32.38 -3.95 21.79
CA SER A 12 32.59 -2.78 20.96
C SER A 12 32.21 -1.54 21.78
N ARG A 13 32.94 -0.44 21.59
CA ARG A 13 32.64 0.84 22.24
C ARG A 13 31.21 1.34 21.96
N THR A 14 30.53 0.75 20.99
CA THR A 14 29.20 1.09 20.53
C THR A 14 28.09 0.24 21.15
N GLY A 15 28.40 -0.92 21.75
CA GLY A 15 27.40 -1.90 22.21
C GLY A 15 26.81 -2.76 21.08
N LEU A 16 27.27 -2.60 19.83
CA LEU A 16 26.95 -3.46 18.68
C LEU A 16 27.96 -4.62 18.60
N THR A 17 27.57 -5.73 17.98
CA THR A 17 28.49 -6.81 17.64
C THR A 17 29.39 -6.40 16.47
N ALA A 18 30.53 -7.11 16.32
CA ALA A 18 31.44 -6.86 15.20
C ALA A 18 30.78 -7.06 13.83
N ASP A 19 29.86 -8.03 13.73
CA ASP A 19 29.10 -8.30 12.50
C ASP A 19 28.11 -7.17 12.18
N GLN A 20 27.45 -6.60 13.19
CA GLN A 20 26.56 -5.44 13.04
C GLN A 20 27.33 -4.19 12.60
N GLU A 21 28.51 -3.94 13.20
CA GLU A 21 29.37 -2.82 12.77
C GLU A 21 29.88 -3.01 11.33
N ALA A 22 30.29 -4.24 10.97
CA ALA A 22 30.73 -4.57 9.61
C ALA A 22 29.58 -4.37 8.59
N PHE A 23 28.38 -4.81 8.93
CA PHE A 23 27.18 -4.62 8.14
C PHE A 23 26.86 -3.12 7.92
N LEU A 24 26.84 -2.35 8.99
CA LEU A 24 26.61 -0.91 8.92
C LEU A 24 27.69 -0.20 8.09
N ASN A 25 28.96 -0.51 8.32
CA ASN A 25 30.09 0.10 7.59
C ASN A 25 30.07 -0.25 6.09
N LYS A 26 29.65 -1.47 5.75
CA LYS A 26 29.57 -1.92 4.35
C LYS A 26 28.50 -1.18 3.56
N TYR A 27 27.30 -0.99 4.14
CA TYR A 27 26.11 -0.57 3.40
C TYR A 27 25.69 0.88 3.61
N THR A 28 26.23 1.56 4.63
CA THR A 28 25.96 2.99 4.86
C THR A 28 26.67 3.84 3.79
N LYS A 29 25.91 4.74 3.16
CA LYS A 29 26.42 5.81 2.28
C LYS A 29 26.35 7.14 3.02
N GLY A 30 27.36 7.37 3.89
CA GLY A 30 27.41 8.50 4.81
C GLY A 30 27.98 8.09 6.14
N THR A 31 27.36 8.47 7.22
CA THR A 31 27.77 8.11 8.59
C THR A 31 26.61 7.52 9.36
N TRP A 32 26.91 6.67 10.31
CA TRP A 32 25.92 6.12 11.25
C TRP A 32 26.33 6.39 12.70
N THR A 33 25.35 6.45 13.57
CA THR A 33 25.49 6.62 15.01
C THR A 33 24.51 5.74 15.76
N LEU A 34 24.95 5.08 16.81
CA LEU A 34 24.07 4.36 17.72
C LEU A 34 23.59 5.33 18.82
N ASN A 35 22.29 5.38 19.02
CA ASN A 35 21.71 6.03 20.19
C ASN A 35 21.76 5.06 21.39
N PRO A 36 22.59 5.32 22.39
CA PRO A 36 22.80 4.37 23.50
C PRO A 36 21.56 4.25 24.42
N ALA A 37 20.66 5.21 24.40
CA ALA A 37 19.44 5.19 25.21
C ALA A 37 18.34 4.31 24.60
N THR A 38 18.28 4.22 23.28
CA THR A 38 17.24 3.47 22.55
C THR A 38 17.77 2.19 21.90
N GLY A 39 19.08 2.07 21.69
CA GLY A 39 19.69 0.99 20.92
C GLY A 39 19.44 1.10 19.41
N LEU A 40 18.90 2.22 18.92
CA LEU A 40 18.62 2.44 17.52
C LEU A 40 19.81 3.06 16.80
N VAL A 41 20.01 2.68 15.54
CA VAL A 41 21.03 3.22 14.65
C VAL A 41 20.44 4.28 13.75
N ASP A 42 20.91 5.50 13.87
CA ASP A 42 20.57 6.58 12.94
C ASP A 42 21.63 6.68 11.83
N VAL A 43 21.18 6.88 10.57
CA VAL A 43 22.06 7.04 9.41
C VAL A 43 21.90 8.45 8.84
N LYS A 44 23.02 9.19 8.80
CA LYS A 44 23.13 10.44 8.05
C LYS A 44 23.62 10.15 6.63
N GLY A 45 22.71 10.13 5.68
CA GLY A 45 22.90 9.65 4.31
C GLY A 45 21.98 8.48 4.01
N GLY A 46 22.30 7.71 2.99
CA GLY A 46 21.54 6.52 2.59
C GLY A 46 22.09 5.21 3.15
N PHE A 47 21.25 4.18 3.13
CA PHE A 47 21.64 2.81 3.43
C PHE A 47 21.24 1.90 2.26
N ARG A 48 22.16 1.07 1.74
CA ARG A 48 21.89 0.23 0.58
C ARG A 48 22.50 -1.16 0.74
N CYS A 49 21.64 -2.15 0.96
CA CYS A 49 21.98 -3.57 1.06
C CYS A 49 21.21 -4.42 0.03
N SER A 50 20.96 -3.86 -1.15
CA SER A 50 20.22 -4.51 -2.24
C SER A 50 20.98 -5.71 -2.80
N ALA A 51 20.27 -6.83 -3.10
CA ALA A 51 20.79 -8.02 -3.78
C ALA A 51 21.99 -8.68 -3.06
N GLU A 52 21.99 -8.71 -1.74
CA GLU A 52 23.06 -9.29 -0.92
C GLU A 52 22.69 -10.66 -0.33
N GLY A 53 21.48 -11.18 -0.64
CA GLY A 53 21.00 -12.47 -0.14
C GLY A 53 20.65 -12.45 1.35
N LEU A 54 20.23 -11.31 1.88
CA LEU A 54 19.93 -11.14 3.30
C LEU A 54 18.56 -11.75 3.65
N GLU A 55 18.50 -12.40 4.80
CA GLU A 55 17.25 -12.88 5.41
C GLU A 55 16.74 -11.91 6.49
N ASP A 56 17.63 -11.07 7.07
CA ASP A 56 17.34 -10.03 8.05
C ASP A 56 18.39 -8.89 8.02
N PHE A 57 18.26 -7.92 8.91
CA PHE A 57 19.22 -6.83 9.06
C PHE A 57 20.35 -7.13 10.09
N VAL A 58 20.74 -8.39 10.25
CA VAL A 58 21.79 -8.83 11.17
C VAL A 58 21.52 -8.41 12.63
N GLY A 59 20.24 -8.28 12.99
CA GLY A 59 19.80 -7.80 14.29
C GLY A 59 20.03 -6.31 14.55
N VAL A 60 20.42 -5.52 13.53
CA VAL A 60 20.46 -4.05 13.62
C VAL A 60 19.05 -3.51 13.67
N LYS A 61 18.80 -2.54 14.55
CA LYS A 61 17.54 -1.79 14.62
C LYS A 61 17.81 -0.34 14.23
N PHE A 62 17.23 0.09 13.11
CA PHE A 62 17.40 1.45 12.63
C PHE A 62 16.38 2.41 13.26
N GLY A 63 16.82 3.63 13.55
CA GLY A 63 15.96 4.75 13.95
C GLY A 63 15.58 5.58 12.74
N LYS A 64 16.39 6.56 12.38
CA LYS A 64 16.18 7.45 11.24
C LYS A 64 17.28 7.29 10.19
N VAL A 65 16.86 7.22 8.92
CA VAL A 65 17.76 7.29 7.75
C VAL A 65 17.43 8.57 6.98
N SER A 66 18.39 9.51 6.91
CA SER A 66 18.12 10.84 6.33
C SER A 66 18.08 10.84 4.79
N GLY A 67 18.59 9.81 4.14
CA GLY A 67 18.47 9.55 2.70
C GLY A 67 17.59 8.34 2.43
N GLY A 68 17.80 7.65 1.32
CA GLY A 68 17.05 6.44 0.96
C GLY A 68 17.55 5.20 1.69
N PHE A 69 16.63 4.26 1.90
CA PHE A 69 16.90 2.92 2.46
C PHE A 69 16.52 1.86 1.43
N TYR A 70 17.50 1.12 0.92
CA TYR A 70 17.32 0.16 -0.16
C TYR A 70 17.74 -1.24 0.31
N CYS A 71 16.76 -2.13 0.47
CA CYS A 71 16.93 -3.53 0.85
C CYS A 71 16.25 -4.49 -0.15
N ASP A 72 16.08 -4.04 -1.38
CA ASP A 72 15.46 -4.79 -2.46
C ASP A 72 16.25 -6.02 -2.88
N ARG A 73 15.56 -7.02 -3.50
CA ARG A 73 16.14 -8.26 -4.04
C ARG A 73 16.97 -9.04 -3.01
N ASN A 74 16.38 -9.28 -1.87
CA ASN A 74 16.90 -10.14 -0.83
C ASN A 74 15.90 -11.29 -0.53
N TYR A 75 16.04 -11.96 0.59
CA TYR A 75 15.14 -13.01 1.07
C TYR A 75 14.47 -12.58 2.40
N LEU A 76 14.19 -11.28 2.54
CA LEU A 76 13.57 -10.76 3.76
C LEU A 76 12.13 -11.27 3.87
N THR A 77 11.82 -11.90 5.00
CA THR A 77 10.46 -12.31 5.37
C THR A 77 9.79 -11.32 6.33
N SER A 78 10.56 -10.36 6.87
CA SER A 78 10.11 -9.34 7.84
C SER A 78 10.89 -8.05 7.65
N LEU A 79 10.27 -6.93 8.03
CA LEU A 79 10.91 -5.62 8.13
C LEU A 79 11.29 -5.26 9.58
N GLU A 80 11.37 -6.27 10.47
CA GLU A 80 11.85 -6.02 11.84
C GLU A 80 13.25 -5.40 11.83
N GLY A 81 13.41 -4.27 12.51
CA GLY A 81 14.65 -3.51 12.52
C GLY A 81 14.78 -2.46 11.42
N ALA A 82 13.88 -2.41 10.44
CA ALA A 82 13.88 -1.33 9.45
C ALA A 82 13.71 0.06 10.09
N PRO A 83 14.13 1.16 9.41
CA PRO A 83 14.06 2.49 9.96
C PRO A 83 12.63 2.95 10.23
N GLN A 84 12.45 3.75 11.29
CA GLN A 84 11.15 4.35 11.64
C GLN A 84 10.79 5.52 10.71
N GLU A 85 11.80 6.25 10.24
CA GLU A 85 11.66 7.36 9.29
C GLU A 85 12.73 7.28 8.20
N VAL A 86 12.34 7.56 6.94
CA VAL A 86 13.22 7.60 5.78
C VAL A 86 13.06 8.95 5.07
N GLY A 87 14.16 9.67 4.91
CA GLY A 87 14.19 10.99 4.29
C GLY A 87 14.28 10.98 2.75
N GLY A 88 14.39 9.82 2.13
CA GLY A 88 14.31 9.55 0.71
C GLY A 88 13.40 8.36 0.45
N ASP A 89 13.75 7.51 -0.52
CA ASP A 89 12.99 6.32 -0.88
C ASP A 89 13.22 5.18 0.11
N PHE A 90 12.17 4.41 0.36
CA PHE A 90 12.26 3.11 1.02
C PHE A 90 11.92 2.00 0.03
N ASN A 91 12.90 1.17 -0.28
CA ASN A 91 12.74 0.11 -1.28
C ASN A 91 12.97 -1.27 -0.67
N CYS A 92 11.89 -2.04 -0.52
CA CYS A 92 11.90 -3.43 -0.07
C CYS A 92 11.31 -4.39 -1.12
N ARG A 93 11.27 -3.99 -2.39
CA ARG A 93 10.73 -4.81 -3.47
C ARG A 93 11.51 -6.10 -3.68
N SER A 94 10.85 -7.11 -4.26
CA SER A 94 11.47 -8.39 -4.60
C SER A 94 12.12 -9.06 -3.39
N ASN A 95 11.34 -9.28 -2.36
CA ASN A 95 11.63 -10.05 -1.16
C ASN A 95 10.53 -11.10 -0.95
N GLU A 96 10.47 -11.72 0.22
CA GLU A 96 9.49 -12.74 0.61
C GLU A 96 8.57 -12.21 1.73
N LEU A 97 8.25 -10.91 1.71
CA LEU A 97 7.45 -10.26 2.75
C LEU A 97 6.00 -10.68 2.66
N THR A 98 5.45 -11.17 3.77
CA THR A 98 4.01 -11.47 3.90
C THR A 98 3.25 -10.38 4.66
N SER A 99 3.96 -9.40 5.24
CA SER A 99 3.43 -8.30 6.03
C SER A 99 4.36 -7.09 5.95
N LEU A 100 3.81 -5.89 6.10
CA LEU A 100 4.55 -4.63 6.23
C LEU A 100 4.78 -4.22 7.70
N ALA A 101 4.53 -5.12 8.66
CA ALA A 101 4.87 -4.86 10.06
C ALA A 101 6.37 -4.56 10.20
N GLY A 102 6.69 -3.44 10.85
CA GLY A 102 8.07 -2.93 10.96
C GLY A 102 8.49 -1.96 9.84
N ALA A 103 7.66 -1.71 8.84
CA ALA A 103 7.93 -0.68 7.85
C ALA A 103 8.00 0.73 8.48
N PRO A 104 8.68 1.69 7.83
CA PRO A 104 8.74 3.07 8.28
C PRO A 104 7.34 3.68 8.49
N GLN A 105 7.19 4.53 9.50
CA GLN A 105 5.96 5.31 9.70
C GLN A 105 5.84 6.46 8.68
N LYS A 106 7.00 6.97 8.22
CA LYS A 106 7.10 8.09 7.30
C LYS A 106 8.21 7.86 6.27
N VAL A 107 7.86 8.06 5.00
CA VAL A 107 8.78 8.03 3.85
C VAL A 107 8.59 9.33 3.05
N VAL A 108 9.69 10.08 2.85
CA VAL A 108 9.61 11.37 2.14
C VAL A 108 9.59 11.16 0.61
N GLY A 109 10.31 10.15 0.11
CA GLY A 109 10.31 9.73 -1.29
C GLY A 109 9.30 8.64 -1.59
N ASP A 110 9.69 7.71 -2.47
CA ASP A 110 8.91 6.54 -2.85
C ASP A 110 8.93 5.45 -1.78
N PHE A 111 7.79 4.76 -1.62
CA PHE A 111 7.70 3.51 -0.88
C PHE A 111 7.44 2.37 -1.87
N GLU A 112 8.43 1.49 -2.04
CA GLU A 112 8.39 0.38 -2.98
C GLU A 112 8.36 -0.97 -2.25
N CYS A 113 7.22 -1.67 -2.29
CA CYS A 113 7.03 -3.03 -1.77
C CYS A 113 6.53 -4.02 -2.84
N ASP A 114 6.82 -3.73 -4.09
CA ASP A 114 6.46 -4.56 -5.24
C ASP A 114 7.08 -5.95 -5.17
N ASN A 115 6.41 -6.93 -5.81
CA ASN A 115 6.91 -8.30 -5.94
C ASN A 115 7.31 -8.90 -4.59
N ASN A 116 6.34 -9.02 -3.71
CA ASN A 116 6.39 -9.70 -2.43
C ASN A 116 5.19 -10.66 -2.30
N ASP A 117 4.98 -11.22 -1.11
CA ASP A 117 3.87 -12.13 -0.83
C ASP A 117 2.76 -11.48 0.03
N LEU A 118 2.59 -10.16 -0.10
CA LEU A 118 1.66 -9.39 0.72
C LEU A 118 0.20 -9.74 0.41
N ARG A 119 -0.60 -9.92 1.46
CA ARG A 119 -2.06 -10.12 1.37
C ARG A 119 -2.86 -8.95 1.93
N SER A 120 -2.19 -7.99 2.58
CA SER A 120 -2.74 -6.77 3.17
C SER A 120 -1.64 -5.71 3.20
N LEU A 121 -2.02 -4.43 3.17
CA LEU A 121 -1.11 -3.30 3.35
C LEU A 121 -1.04 -2.84 4.81
N THR A 122 -1.63 -3.60 5.74
CA THR A 122 -1.54 -3.29 7.18
C THR A 122 -0.07 -3.19 7.60
N GLY A 123 0.28 -2.08 8.23
CA GLY A 123 1.65 -1.74 8.61
C GLY A 123 2.40 -0.86 7.60
N ALA A 124 1.77 -0.49 6.48
CA ALA A 124 2.33 0.47 5.55
C ALA A 124 2.55 1.85 6.21
N PRO A 125 3.45 2.69 5.65
CA PRO A 125 3.64 4.06 6.09
C PRO A 125 2.33 4.85 6.14
N GLN A 126 2.20 5.73 7.12
CA GLN A 126 1.07 6.66 7.20
C GLN A 126 1.25 7.87 6.27
N GLU A 127 2.50 8.25 6.00
CA GLU A 127 2.87 9.36 5.13
C GLU A 127 3.87 8.91 4.07
N VAL A 128 3.51 9.09 2.79
CA VAL A 128 4.37 8.84 1.62
C VAL A 128 4.38 10.09 0.75
N GLY A 129 5.55 10.72 0.65
CA GLY A 129 5.68 12.01 -0.01
C GLY A 129 5.65 11.92 -1.54
N GLU A 130 6.10 10.80 -2.11
CA GLU A 130 6.09 10.53 -3.54
C GLU A 130 5.25 9.28 -3.85
N GLY A 131 5.74 8.32 -4.62
CA GLY A 131 4.95 7.17 -5.06
C GLY A 131 4.83 6.05 -4.02
N PHE A 132 3.71 5.32 -4.09
CA PHE A 132 3.48 4.08 -3.36
C PHE A 132 3.28 2.93 -4.34
N TYR A 133 4.20 1.99 -4.33
CA TYR A 133 4.24 0.87 -5.27
C TYR A 133 4.07 -0.45 -4.53
N CYS A 134 2.95 -1.12 -4.77
CA CYS A 134 2.62 -2.43 -4.19
C CYS A 134 2.20 -3.46 -5.25
N SER A 135 2.66 -3.28 -6.49
CA SER A 135 2.36 -4.19 -7.59
C SER A 135 2.96 -5.59 -7.40
N GLY A 136 2.39 -6.60 -8.05
CA GLY A 136 2.94 -7.97 -7.99
C GLY A 136 2.89 -8.60 -6.59
N ASN A 137 1.77 -8.45 -5.90
CA ASN A 137 1.49 -9.07 -4.60
C ASN A 137 0.20 -9.91 -4.67
N TYR A 138 -0.35 -10.32 -3.55
CA TYR A 138 -1.60 -11.12 -3.45
C TYR A 138 -2.71 -10.35 -2.73
N LEU A 139 -2.75 -9.02 -2.90
CA LEU A 139 -3.76 -8.16 -2.26
C LEU A 139 -5.14 -8.44 -2.84
N THR A 140 -6.16 -8.54 -1.98
CA THR A 140 -7.57 -8.64 -2.37
C THR A 140 -8.36 -7.36 -2.10
N SER A 141 -7.81 -6.47 -1.28
CA SER A 141 -8.27 -5.10 -1.00
C SER A 141 -7.06 -4.20 -0.76
N LEU A 142 -7.30 -2.90 -0.57
CA LEU A 142 -6.26 -1.92 -0.26
C LEU A 142 -6.29 -1.48 1.22
N GLU A 143 -6.91 -2.30 2.07
CA GLU A 143 -6.94 -2.05 3.51
C GLU A 143 -5.53 -1.92 4.08
N GLY A 144 -5.29 -0.82 4.80
CA GLY A 144 -3.98 -0.48 5.36
C GLY A 144 -3.12 0.42 4.48
N ALA A 145 -3.56 0.78 3.26
CA ALA A 145 -2.86 1.77 2.46
C ALA A 145 -2.84 3.16 3.12
N PRO A 146 -1.82 4.00 2.82
CA PRO A 146 -1.80 5.39 3.27
C PRO A 146 -3.02 6.16 2.74
N GLN A 147 -3.52 7.12 3.52
CA GLN A 147 -4.68 7.92 3.10
C GLN A 147 -4.31 8.95 2.01
N GLU A 148 -3.05 9.41 2.02
CA GLU A 148 -2.53 10.38 1.06
C GLU A 148 -1.20 9.87 0.48
N VAL A 149 -1.06 9.94 -0.84
CA VAL A 149 0.15 9.61 -1.59
C VAL A 149 0.49 10.78 -2.49
N GLY A 150 1.66 11.38 -2.29
CA GLY A 150 2.06 12.59 -3.01
C GLY A 150 2.35 12.38 -4.49
N GLY A 151 2.69 11.15 -4.90
CA GLY A 151 2.98 10.74 -6.25
C GLY A 151 1.99 9.73 -6.82
N LYS A 152 2.52 8.72 -7.51
CA LYS A 152 1.76 7.62 -8.11
C LYS A 152 1.41 6.56 -7.07
N PHE A 153 0.20 5.99 -7.16
CA PHE A 153 -0.19 4.77 -6.46
C PHE A 153 -0.34 3.63 -7.47
N ASP A 154 0.50 2.60 -7.38
CA ASP A 154 0.47 1.44 -8.28
C ASP A 154 0.21 0.15 -7.51
N CYS A 155 -0.99 -0.39 -7.66
CA CYS A 155 -1.43 -1.67 -7.09
C CYS A 155 -1.74 -2.72 -8.18
N SER A 156 -1.16 -2.59 -9.36
CA SER A 156 -1.34 -3.55 -10.45
C SER A 156 -0.78 -4.94 -10.12
N SER A 157 -1.15 -5.95 -10.89
CA SER A 157 -0.71 -7.35 -10.69
C SER A 157 -0.98 -7.87 -9.27
N ASN A 158 -2.21 -7.65 -8.79
CA ASN A 158 -2.74 -8.16 -7.55
C ASN A 158 -4.01 -8.99 -7.79
N ASN A 159 -4.66 -9.46 -6.75
CA ASN A 159 -5.92 -10.21 -6.82
C ASN A 159 -7.10 -9.36 -6.31
N LEU A 160 -7.08 -8.05 -6.62
CA LEU A 160 -8.05 -7.11 -6.06
C LEU A 160 -9.48 -7.45 -6.50
N THR A 161 -10.34 -7.61 -5.51
CA THR A 161 -11.79 -7.75 -5.68
C THR A 161 -12.53 -6.53 -5.12
N SER A 162 -11.82 -5.62 -4.45
CA SER A 162 -12.31 -4.38 -3.88
C SER A 162 -11.18 -3.35 -3.84
N LEU A 163 -11.52 -2.06 -3.96
CA LEU A 163 -10.64 -0.94 -3.67
C LEU A 163 -10.88 -0.38 -2.26
N GLU A 164 -11.52 -1.14 -1.39
CA GLU A 164 -11.67 -0.79 0.02
C GLU A 164 -10.30 -0.51 0.64
N GLY A 165 -10.20 0.62 1.34
CA GLY A 165 -8.96 1.10 1.92
C GLY A 165 -8.04 1.88 0.96
N ALA A 166 -8.46 2.13 -0.29
CA ALA A 166 -7.68 2.94 -1.22
C ALA A 166 -7.41 4.36 -0.67
N PRO A 167 -6.29 5.00 -1.08
CA PRO A 167 -5.97 6.36 -0.71
C PRO A 167 -7.11 7.34 -1.03
N GLN A 168 -7.29 8.34 -0.17
CA GLN A 168 -8.26 9.42 -0.42
C GLN A 168 -7.70 10.43 -1.42
N GLU A 169 -6.37 10.60 -1.44
CA GLU A 169 -5.69 11.52 -2.35
C GLU A 169 -4.46 10.84 -2.97
N VAL A 170 -4.31 10.99 -4.28
CA VAL A 170 -3.15 10.54 -5.07
C VAL A 170 -2.70 11.71 -5.94
N GLY A 171 -1.45 12.10 -5.77
CA GLY A 171 -0.93 13.33 -6.38
C GLY A 171 -0.61 13.23 -7.86
N VAL A 172 -0.44 12.02 -8.40
CA VAL A 172 -0.14 11.77 -9.82
C VAL A 172 -1.13 10.76 -10.37
N ASP A 173 -0.75 9.50 -10.57
CA ASP A 173 -1.59 8.48 -11.21
C ASP A 173 -2.01 7.42 -10.19
N PHE A 174 -3.24 6.94 -10.33
CA PHE A 174 -3.71 5.73 -9.66
C PHE A 174 -3.80 4.60 -10.69
N LYS A 175 -3.09 3.51 -10.44
CA LYS A 175 -3.05 2.36 -11.35
C LYS A 175 -3.40 1.06 -10.63
N CYS A 176 -4.32 0.29 -11.22
CA CYS A 176 -4.57 -1.11 -10.87
C CYS A 176 -4.74 -1.94 -12.15
N ASP A 177 -4.92 -3.27 -12.04
CA ASP A 177 -5.01 -4.17 -13.20
C ASP A 177 -6.14 -3.83 -14.17
N ALA A 178 -7.21 -3.26 -13.67
CA ALA A 178 -8.38 -2.95 -14.49
C ALA A 178 -8.29 -1.59 -15.19
N PHE A 179 -7.42 -0.66 -14.70
CA PHE A 179 -7.34 0.70 -15.21
C PHE A 179 -6.12 1.47 -14.68
N GLU A 180 -5.79 2.55 -15.39
CA GLU A 180 -4.86 3.58 -14.96
C GLU A 180 -5.56 4.93 -15.09
N LEU A 181 -5.47 5.76 -14.07
CA LEU A 181 -6.08 7.08 -14.01
C LEU A 181 -5.00 8.14 -13.88
N GLU A 182 -5.11 9.17 -14.70
CA GLU A 182 -4.20 10.32 -14.66
C GLU A 182 -4.47 11.20 -13.44
N LYS A 183 -3.55 12.13 -13.21
CA LYS A 183 -3.63 13.10 -12.11
C LYS A 183 -4.96 13.85 -12.11
N GLY A 184 -5.65 13.81 -10.96
CA GLY A 184 -6.94 14.49 -10.76
C GLY A 184 -8.15 13.68 -11.23
N GLU A 185 -7.97 12.53 -11.88
CA GLU A 185 -9.06 11.60 -12.20
C GLU A 185 -9.40 10.72 -10.98
N TRP A 186 -8.41 10.41 -10.14
CA TRP A 186 -8.66 9.74 -8.88
C TRP A 186 -9.31 10.70 -7.88
N ASN A 187 -10.60 10.51 -7.71
CA ASN A 187 -11.38 11.19 -6.67
C ASN A 187 -12.46 10.24 -6.18
N PRO A 188 -12.27 9.56 -5.05
CA PRO A 188 -13.27 8.63 -4.52
C PRO A 188 -14.65 9.27 -4.36
N LYS A 189 -14.69 10.60 -4.14
CA LYS A 189 -15.94 11.39 -4.09
C LYS A 189 -16.45 11.81 -5.47
N GLY A 190 -15.57 11.84 -6.48
CA GLY A 190 -15.88 12.26 -7.87
C GLY A 190 -16.19 11.10 -8.83
N TRP A 191 -15.98 9.85 -8.41
CA TRP A 191 -16.22 8.65 -9.22
C TRP A 191 -17.65 8.53 -9.75
N LEU A 192 -18.61 9.05 -9.01
CA LEU A 192 -19.98 9.17 -9.47
C LEU A 192 -20.11 9.99 -10.78
N LYS A 193 -19.13 10.83 -11.11
CA LYS A 193 -19.09 11.60 -12.36
C LYS A 193 -18.54 10.75 -13.52
N VAL A 194 -17.53 9.94 -13.30
CA VAL A 194 -16.97 9.01 -14.32
C VAL A 194 -18.03 7.96 -14.71
N LEU A 195 -18.90 7.56 -13.79
CA LEU A 195 -20.03 6.66 -14.04
C LEU A 195 -21.08 7.26 -15.00
N GLN A 196 -21.17 8.59 -15.09
CA GLN A 196 -22.10 9.25 -16.01
C GLN A 196 -21.66 9.15 -17.48
N GLU A 197 -20.38 8.91 -17.75
CA GLU A 197 -19.82 8.89 -19.11
C GLU A 197 -19.85 7.49 -19.75
N GLY A 198 -20.28 6.45 -19.02
CA GLY A 198 -20.76 5.17 -19.60
C GLY A 198 -19.71 4.30 -20.29
N SER A 199 -18.40 4.41 -19.96
CA SER A 199 -17.41 3.50 -20.55
C SER A 199 -17.59 2.08 -19.99
N PRO A 200 -17.35 1.03 -20.81
CA PRO A 200 -17.41 -0.37 -20.35
C PRO A 200 -16.44 -0.66 -19.19
N GLU A 201 -15.32 0.06 -19.15
CA GLU A 201 -14.32 -0.02 -18.10
C GLU A 201 -14.85 0.59 -16.80
N ALA A 202 -15.50 1.75 -16.85
CA ALA A 202 -16.15 2.37 -15.70
C ALA A 202 -17.21 1.47 -15.08
N GLN A 203 -17.93 0.71 -15.90
CA GLN A 203 -18.97 -0.23 -15.45
C GLN A 203 -18.40 -1.40 -14.64
N LYS A 204 -17.24 -1.96 -15.04
CA LYS A 204 -16.55 -3.00 -14.26
C LYS A 204 -16.06 -2.47 -12.91
N LEU A 205 -15.70 -1.19 -12.86
CA LEU A 205 -15.14 -0.56 -11.69
C LEU A 205 -16.12 -0.37 -10.54
N ILE A 206 -17.40 -0.17 -10.83
CA ILE A 206 -18.41 0.09 -9.79
C ILE A 206 -18.52 -1.06 -8.80
N SER A 207 -18.50 -2.29 -9.30
CA SER A 207 -18.57 -3.49 -8.45
C SER A 207 -17.31 -3.69 -7.60
N ILE A 208 -16.20 -3.10 -8.03
CA ILE A 208 -14.87 -3.20 -7.37
C ILE A 208 -14.65 -2.01 -6.41
N ILE A 209 -15.13 -0.81 -6.79
CA ILE A 209 -14.81 0.44 -6.07
C ILE A 209 -15.75 0.70 -4.89
N PHE A 210 -17.04 0.38 -5.04
CA PHE A 210 -18.02 0.74 -4.01
C PHE A 210 -18.51 -0.46 -3.25
N SER A 211 -18.26 -0.48 -1.95
CA SER A 211 -18.98 -1.36 -1.05
C SER A 211 -20.46 -1.00 -1.04
N ALA A 212 -21.33 -1.97 -0.74
CA ALA A 212 -22.77 -1.69 -0.60
C ALA A 212 -23.04 -0.62 0.47
N GLU A 213 -22.18 -0.50 1.47
CA GLU A 213 -22.30 0.52 2.53
C GLU A 213 -22.10 1.94 1.99
N GLU A 214 -21.09 2.14 1.15
CA GLU A 214 -20.80 3.45 0.53
C GLU A 214 -21.89 3.85 -0.44
N LEU A 215 -22.34 2.92 -1.29
CA LEU A 215 -23.46 3.17 -2.18
C LEU A 215 -24.74 3.50 -1.41
N ASN A 216 -25.01 2.83 -0.30
CA ASN A 216 -26.18 3.12 0.53
C ASN A 216 -26.11 4.52 1.16
N LYS A 217 -24.92 5.02 1.53
CA LYS A 217 -24.74 6.40 1.98
C LYS A 217 -25.08 7.42 0.89
N GLU A 218 -24.68 7.15 -0.35
CA GLU A 218 -24.99 8.03 -1.48
C GLU A 218 -26.45 7.91 -1.94
N ILE A 219 -27.02 6.70 -1.96
CA ILE A 219 -28.46 6.47 -2.22
C ILE A 219 -29.32 7.23 -1.21
N ALA A 220 -28.93 7.26 0.06
CA ALA A 220 -29.67 7.99 1.09
C ALA A 220 -29.67 9.51 0.86
N LYS A 221 -28.64 10.06 0.19
CA LYS A 221 -28.52 11.49 -0.12
C LYS A 221 -29.26 11.88 -1.41
N ASP A 222 -29.11 11.08 -2.46
CA ASP A 222 -29.67 11.33 -3.80
C ASP A 222 -30.13 10.02 -4.47
N PRO A 223 -31.30 9.46 -4.06
CA PRO A 223 -31.79 8.19 -4.62
C PRO A 223 -32.02 8.23 -6.12
N ALA A 224 -32.64 9.31 -6.63
CA ALA A 224 -32.94 9.46 -8.05
C ALA A 224 -31.66 9.54 -8.91
N GLY A 225 -30.72 10.36 -8.49
CA GLY A 225 -29.40 10.45 -9.17
C GLY A 225 -28.65 9.13 -9.14
N MET A 226 -28.73 8.36 -8.04
CA MET A 226 -28.07 7.05 -7.94
C MET A 226 -28.71 5.99 -8.84
N ILE A 227 -30.05 5.98 -9.02
CA ILE A 227 -30.71 5.11 -10.00
C ILE A 227 -30.13 5.34 -11.40
N MET A 228 -30.02 6.61 -11.81
CA MET A 228 -29.48 6.95 -13.13
C MET A 228 -28.01 6.53 -13.29
N LYS A 229 -27.20 6.71 -12.24
CA LYS A 229 -25.78 6.35 -12.23
C LYS A 229 -25.55 4.83 -12.25
N LEU A 230 -26.34 4.08 -11.50
CA LEU A 230 -26.22 2.62 -11.43
C LEU A 230 -26.87 1.88 -12.61
N LYS A 231 -27.63 2.58 -13.46
CA LYS A 231 -28.34 2.00 -14.60
C LYS A 231 -27.42 1.17 -15.50
N GLY A 232 -26.22 1.68 -15.82
CA GLY A 232 -25.28 1.02 -16.72
C GLY A 232 -24.67 -0.29 -16.17
N VAL A 233 -24.66 -0.46 -14.84
CA VAL A 233 -24.05 -1.63 -14.18
C VAL A 233 -25.05 -2.56 -13.53
N TRP A 234 -26.32 -2.20 -13.55
CA TRP A 234 -27.38 -2.90 -12.81
C TRP A 234 -27.43 -4.40 -13.10
N ASN A 235 -27.14 -4.79 -14.34
CA ASN A 235 -27.16 -6.17 -14.80
C ASN A 235 -25.78 -6.83 -14.89
N ASP A 236 -24.71 -6.15 -14.44
CA ASP A 236 -23.37 -6.75 -14.40
C ASP A 236 -23.33 -7.86 -13.34
N GLU A 237 -22.80 -9.04 -13.70
CA GLU A 237 -22.72 -10.19 -12.80
C GLU A 237 -21.84 -9.90 -11.58
N ASN A 238 -20.77 -9.08 -11.76
CA ASN A 238 -19.89 -8.68 -10.65
C ASN A 238 -20.58 -7.71 -9.68
N PHE A 239 -21.59 -6.94 -10.16
CA PHE A 239 -22.39 -6.03 -9.33
C PHE A 239 -23.55 -6.74 -8.60
N LYS A 240 -23.86 -7.97 -8.95
CA LYS A 240 -25.03 -8.70 -8.45
C LYS A 240 -25.03 -8.85 -6.91
N GLU A 241 -23.91 -9.16 -6.32
CA GLU A 241 -23.78 -9.29 -4.87
C GLU A 241 -23.94 -7.93 -4.18
N THR A 242 -23.25 -6.90 -4.65
CA THR A 242 -23.35 -5.54 -4.14
C THR A 242 -24.78 -5.02 -4.27
N ARG A 243 -25.40 -5.18 -5.43
CA ARG A 243 -26.79 -4.79 -5.70
C ARG A 243 -27.79 -5.39 -4.71
N SER A 244 -27.62 -6.66 -4.33
CA SER A 244 -28.49 -7.35 -3.39
C SER A 244 -28.47 -6.78 -1.96
N LYS A 245 -27.44 -6.00 -1.63
CA LYS A 245 -27.23 -5.35 -0.34
C LYS A 245 -27.62 -3.85 -0.34
N LEU A 246 -28.08 -3.31 -1.48
CA LEU A 246 -28.50 -1.91 -1.56
C LEU A 246 -29.85 -1.70 -0.89
N VAL A 247 -29.96 -0.61 -0.13
CA VAL A 247 -31.15 -0.20 0.60
C VAL A 247 -31.69 1.10 0.00
N TRP A 248 -32.86 1.01 -0.61
CA TRP A 248 -33.51 2.14 -1.23
C TRP A 248 -34.51 2.79 -0.27
N PRO A 249 -34.57 4.13 -0.21
CA PRO A 249 -35.60 4.83 0.53
C PRO A 249 -36.99 4.51 0.01
N LYS A 250 -38.00 4.61 0.89
CA LYS A 250 -39.39 4.36 0.58
C LYS A 250 -39.82 5.25 -0.62
N GLY A 251 -40.35 4.61 -1.65
CA GLY A 251 -40.79 5.26 -2.90
C GLY A 251 -39.84 5.11 -4.06
N TYR A 252 -38.64 4.52 -3.82
CA TYR A 252 -37.66 4.28 -4.89
C TYR A 252 -37.42 2.79 -5.14
N GLU A 253 -37.92 1.88 -4.31
CA GLU A 253 -37.72 0.44 -4.45
C GLU A 253 -38.22 -0.11 -5.80
N GLY A 254 -39.37 0.42 -6.26
CA GLY A 254 -39.96 0.03 -7.56
C GLY A 254 -39.23 0.61 -8.77
N GLU A 255 -38.59 1.76 -8.64
CA GLU A 255 -37.84 2.38 -9.75
C GLU A 255 -36.50 1.67 -9.98
N ALA A 256 -35.84 1.18 -8.92
CA ALA A 256 -34.64 0.36 -9.03
C ALA A 256 -34.91 -0.95 -9.78
N ASP A 257 -36.05 -1.59 -9.52
CA ASP A 257 -36.51 -2.79 -10.27
C ASP A 257 -36.87 -2.48 -11.72
N LEU A 258 -37.46 -1.31 -11.99
CA LEU A 258 -37.80 -0.85 -13.33
C LEU A 258 -36.59 -0.59 -14.21
N VAL A 259 -35.51 -0.05 -13.63
CA VAL A 259 -34.22 0.15 -14.34
C VAL A 259 -33.61 -1.20 -14.73
N GLY A 260 -33.70 -2.22 -13.88
CA GLY A 260 -33.33 -3.60 -14.20
C GLY A 260 -34.21 -4.20 -15.33
N GLY A 261 -35.50 -3.95 -15.29
CA GLY A 261 -36.48 -4.40 -16.30
C GLY A 261 -36.38 -3.72 -17.66
N LEU A 262 -36.09 -2.42 -17.70
CA LEU A 262 -35.97 -1.64 -18.96
C LEU A 262 -34.73 -2.08 -19.78
N ASN A 263 -33.66 -2.50 -19.16
CA ASN A 263 -32.51 -3.05 -19.88
C ASN A 263 -32.77 -4.44 -20.49
N SER A 264 -33.80 -5.16 -20.03
CA SER A 264 -34.23 -6.44 -20.59
C SER A 264 -35.18 -6.28 -21.81
N ILE A 265 -35.71 -5.07 -22.06
CA ILE A 265 -36.71 -4.79 -23.12
C ILE A 265 -36.09 -3.99 -24.28
N GLY A 266 -34.80 -3.63 -24.24
CA GLY A 266 -34.08 -3.07 -25.39
C GLY A 266 -34.55 -1.66 -25.79
N PHE A 267 -34.69 -0.74 -24.84
CA PHE A 267 -34.84 0.70 -25.09
C PHE A 267 -33.55 1.46 -24.79
#